data_3bd8d06a53e5c5c377599c49f1a2f813
#
_entry.id   3bd8d06a53e5c5c377599c49f1a2f813
#
_cell.length_a   1.000
_cell.length_b   1.000
_cell.length_c   1.000
_cell.angle_alpha   90.00
_cell.angle_beta   90.00
_cell.angle_gamma   90.00
#
_symmetry.space_group_name_H-M   'P 1'
#
loop_
_entity.id
_entity.type
_entity.pdbx_description
1 polymer ?
#
loop_
_entity_poly.entity_id
_entity_poly.type
_entity_poly.pdbx_seq_one_letter_code
_entity_poly.pdbx_strand_id
1 'polypeptide(L)'
;MIDDINFLLVGNSRLHWAENLQPKYKFFHTQKNNNVPQNINLNNLIWASVGKLPDLSLKKENRISTQDIKLKNLPNHFGVDRALGCLEALRIIENPSRKELLIADCGTTLSLTKLTAQGSIIGGQITPGFLTQLRSMEKYTKNLEAPKKYDIPLQDFLINTEDSMLKGVSNSLMGVINLSFNPTKDILIMCGGDSELIGSLLKQKKEEIIIAPNLVMQGMITHFNH
;
A
#
# COMPACT_ATOMS: atom_id res chain seq x y z
N MET A 1 19.77 -0.73 -24.33
CA MET A 1 18.90 0.45 -24.13
C MET A 1 17.66 -0.05 -23.42
N ILE A 2 17.57 0.16 -22.08
CA ILE A 2 16.38 -0.14 -21.25
C ILE A 2 15.54 1.14 -21.28
N ASP A 3 15.16 1.57 -22.49
CA ASP A 3 14.52 2.86 -22.69
C ASP A 3 12.99 2.63 -22.74
N ASP A 4 12.24 3.35 -21.93
CA ASP A 4 10.77 3.44 -21.85
C ASP A 4 10.02 2.29 -21.18
N ILE A 5 10.57 1.63 -20.16
CA ILE A 5 9.80 0.66 -19.39
C ILE A 5 8.93 1.38 -18.39
N ASN A 6 7.61 1.12 -18.47
CA ASN A 6 6.60 1.56 -17.54
C ASN A 6 6.13 0.41 -16.68
N PHE A 7 5.52 0.71 -15.54
CA PHE A 7 5.03 -0.30 -14.62
C PHE A 7 3.55 -0.11 -14.29
N LEU A 8 2.85 -1.23 -14.14
CA LEU A 8 1.44 -1.26 -13.74
C LEU A 8 1.22 -2.27 -12.62
N LEU A 9 0.69 -1.81 -11.50
CA LEU A 9 0.08 -2.67 -10.49
C LEU A 9 -1.45 -2.58 -10.60
N VAL A 10 -2.08 -3.71 -10.93
CA VAL A 10 -3.53 -3.84 -10.92
C VAL A 10 -3.98 -4.13 -9.49
N GLY A 11 -4.37 -3.09 -8.78
CA GLY A 11 -4.90 -3.18 -7.42
C GLY A 11 -6.35 -3.68 -7.38
N ASN A 12 -6.95 -3.72 -6.20
CA ASN A 12 -8.36 -4.09 -6.05
C ASN A 12 -9.31 -3.01 -6.56
N SER A 13 -9.04 -1.73 -6.27
CA SER A 13 -9.90 -0.60 -6.59
C SER A 13 -9.37 0.30 -7.69
N ARG A 14 -8.07 0.36 -7.92
CA ARG A 14 -7.39 1.28 -8.84
C ARG A 14 -6.31 0.58 -9.63
N LEU A 15 -5.88 1.23 -10.73
CA LEU A 15 -4.66 0.93 -11.45
C LEU A 15 -3.58 1.91 -10.99
N HIS A 16 -2.43 1.39 -10.58
CA HIS A 16 -1.29 2.19 -10.13
C HIS A 16 -0.20 2.11 -11.19
N TRP A 17 0.27 3.26 -11.64
CA TRP A 17 1.21 3.42 -12.72
C TRP A 17 2.52 4.03 -12.25
N ALA A 18 3.63 3.58 -12.82
CA ALA A 18 4.89 4.28 -12.80
C ALA A 18 5.32 4.54 -14.25
N GLU A 19 5.19 5.80 -14.66
CA GLU A 19 5.60 6.30 -15.97
C GLU A 19 7.08 6.67 -15.93
N ASN A 20 7.86 6.16 -16.87
CA ASN A 20 9.26 6.47 -16.99
C ASN A 20 9.45 7.86 -17.62
N LEU A 21 10.00 8.80 -16.89
CA LEU A 21 10.31 10.15 -17.35
C LEU A 21 11.82 10.46 -17.29
N GLN A 22 12.66 9.42 -17.32
CA GLN A 22 14.11 9.51 -17.18
C GLN A 22 14.67 10.85 -16.66
N PRO A 23 15.46 10.83 -15.58
CA PRO A 23 15.93 9.64 -14.82
C PRO A 23 14.97 9.18 -13.70
N LYS A 24 13.75 9.70 -13.64
CA LYS A 24 12.79 9.45 -12.56
C LYS A 24 11.52 8.80 -13.08
N TYR A 25 10.78 8.16 -12.17
CA TYR A 25 9.44 7.68 -12.41
C TYR A 25 8.41 8.64 -11.84
N LYS A 26 7.32 8.86 -12.59
CA LYS A 26 6.13 9.56 -12.12
C LYS A 26 5.10 8.52 -11.68
N PHE A 27 4.71 8.57 -10.40
CA PHE A 27 3.70 7.69 -9.85
C PHE A 27 2.32 8.35 -9.88
N PHE A 28 1.33 7.63 -10.36
CA PHE A 28 -0.06 8.08 -10.37
C PHE A 28 -1.00 6.89 -10.40
N HIS A 29 -2.30 7.14 -10.23
CA HIS A 29 -3.31 6.09 -10.29
C HIS A 29 -4.51 6.53 -11.14
N THR A 30 -5.19 5.55 -11.73
CA THR A 30 -6.43 5.75 -12.48
C THR A 30 -7.52 4.85 -11.93
N GLN A 31 -8.77 5.16 -12.26
CA GLN A 31 -9.87 4.24 -12.01
C GLN A 31 -9.67 2.95 -12.79
N LYS A 32 -10.24 1.87 -12.29
CA LYS A 32 -10.15 0.55 -12.91
C LYS A 32 -11.12 0.45 -14.08
N ASN A 33 -10.76 1.12 -15.16
CA ASN A 33 -11.41 1.06 -16.46
C ASN A 33 -10.41 0.56 -17.52
N ASN A 34 -10.86 0.39 -18.74
CA ASN A 34 -10.03 -0.12 -19.84
C ASN A 34 -9.21 0.98 -20.53
N ASN A 35 -9.12 2.17 -19.95
CA ASN A 35 -8.38 3.29 -20.53
C ASN A 35 -6.91 3.24 -20.09
N VAL A 36 -6.01 3.13 -21.05
CA VAL A 36 -4.58 3.28 -20.86
C VAL A 36 -4.22 4.76 -20.93
N PRO A 37 -3.41 5.31 -20.00
CA PRO A 37 -2.90 6.66 -20.12
C PRO A 37 -2.15 6.87 -21.44
N GLN A 38 -2.32 8.04 -22.08
CA GLN A 38 -1.81 8.31 -23.44
C GLN A 38 -0.29 8.09 -23.59
N ASN A 39 0.47 8.32 -22.53
CA ASN A 39 1.94 8.20 -22.54
C ASN A 39 2.43 6.79 -22.20
N ILE A 40 1.55 5.81 -21.99
CA ILE A 40 1.93 4.45 -21.61
C ILE A 40 1.89 3.52 -22.82
N ASN A 41 3.04 2.94 -23.17
CA ASN A 41 3.13 1.92 -24.20
C ASN A 41 2.98 0.52 -23.55
N LEU A 42 1.90 -0.19 -23.88
CA LEU A 42 1.64 -1.53 -23.36
C LEU A 42 2.67 -2.58 -23.81
N ASN A 43 3.40 -2.35 -24.90
CA ASN A 43 4.42 -3.27 -25.36
C ASN A 43 5.64 -3.33 -24.42
N ASN A 44 5.93 -2.23 -23.74
CA ASN A 44 7.06 -2.08 -22.81
C ASN A 44 6.56 -1.94 -21.37
N LEU A 45 5.42 -2.56 -21.06
CA LEU A 45 4.79 -2.49 -19.74
C LEU A 45 5.10 -3.75 -18.94
N ILE A 46 5.74 -3.58 -17.80
CA ILE A 46 5.89 -4.61 -16.76
C ILE A 46 4.70 -4.49 -15.82
N TRP A 47 4.05 -5.60 -15.45
CA TRP A 47 2.86 -5.53 -14.67
C TRP A 47 2.74 -6.63 -13.60
N ALA A 48 2.02 -6.31 -12.54
CA ALA A 48 1.61 -7.23 -11.49
C ALA A 48 0.12 -7.05 -11.16
N SER A 49 -0.51 -8.02 -10.54
CA SER A 49 -1.93 -7.92 -10.21
C SER A 49 -2.27 -8.67 -8.93
N VAL A 50 -3.07 -8.01 -8.07
CA VAL A 50 -3.76 -8.60 -6.92
C VAL A 50 -5.28 -8.51 -7.07
N GLY A 51 -5.77 -7.74 -8.03
CA GLY A 51 -7.19 -7.59 -8.33
C GLY A 51 -7.59 -8.24 -9.66
N LYS A 52 -8.90 -8.18 -9.98
CA LYS A 52 -9.40 -8.60 -11.29
C LYS A 52 -8.74 -7.78 -12.39
N LEU A 53 -8.22 -8.43 -13.41
CA LEU A 53 -7.61 -7.73 -14.55
C LEU A 53 -8.66 -6.92 -15.31
N PRO A 54 -8.33 -5.69 -15.73
CA PRO A 54 -9.10 -4.97 -16.74
C PRO A 54 -8.91 -5.63 -18.11
N ASP A 55 -9.78 -5.29 -19.06
CA ASP A 55 -9.64 -5.72 -20.46
C ASP A 55 -8.56 -4.87 -21.15
N LEU A 56 -7.31 -5.17 -20.85
CA LEU A 56 -6.12 -4.58 -21.44
C LEU A 56 -5.27 -5.68 -22.06
N SER A 57 -4.67 -5.40 -23.22
CA SER A 57 -3.78 -6.34 -23.93
C SER A 57 -2.42 -6.47 -23.24
N LEU A 58 -2.41 -7.02 -22.02
CA LEU A 58 -1.21 -7.18 -21.21
C LEU A 58 -0.44 -8.44 -21.63
N LYS A 59 0.84 -8.31 -21.95
CA LYS A 59 1.71 -9.43 -22.30
C LYS A 59 1.99 -10.30 -21.06
N LYS A 60 1.75 -11.60 -21.14
CA LYS A 60 1.95 -12.54 -20.03
C LYS A 60 3.40 -12.64 -19.59
N GLU A 61 4.33 -12.57 -20.54
CA GLU A 61 5.78 -12.60 -20.31
C GLU A 61 6.31 -11.43 -19.48
N ASN A 62 5.57 -10.32 -19.46
CA ASN A 62 5.92 -9.11 -18.70
C ASN A 62 5.28 -9.09 -17.30
N ARG A 63 4.68 -10.18 -16.87
CA ARG A 63 4.03 -10.27 -15.57
C ARG A 63 5.03 -10.60 -14.47
N ILE A 64 5.00 -9.80 -13.40
CA ILE A 64 5.64 -10.15 -12.13
C ILE A 64 4.62 -10.90 -11.26
N SER A 65 5.01 -12.07 -10.78
CA SER A 65 4.24 -12.89 -9.84
C SER A 65 4.95 -12.95 -8.48
N THR A 66 4.25 -13.42 -7.46
CA THR A 66 4.85 -13.60 -6.13
C THR A 66 6.07 -14.52 -6.15
N GLN A 67 6.06 -15.53 -7.04
CA GLN A 67 7.13 -16.53 -7.13
C GLN A 67 8.43 -15.96 -7.72
N ASP A 68 8.35 -14.84 -8.44
CA ASP A 68 9.53 -14.17 -9.00
C ASP A 68 10.31 -13.38 -7.93
N ILE A 69 9.68 -13.10 -6.77
CA ILE A 69 10.24 -12.23 -5.75
C ILE A 69 11.06 -13.04 -4.74
N LYS A 70 12.35 -12.67 -4.62
CA LYS A 70 13.31 -13.38 -3.75
C LYS A 70 13.23 -12.88 -2.30
N LEU A 71 12.23 -13.37 -1.54
CA LEU A 71 12.12 -13.16 -0.09
C LEU A 71 12.14 -14.51 0.64
N LYS A 72 12.75 -14.53 1.83
CA LYS A 72 12.80 -15.73 2.68
C LYS A 72 11.42 -16.02 3.26
N ASN A 73 11.04 -17.30 3.25
CA ASN A 73 9.75 -17.79 3.76
C ASN A 73 8.53 -17.13 3.12
N LEU A 74 8.62 -16.73 1.83
CA LEU A 74 7.52 -16.15 1.09
C LEU A 74 6.53 -17.26 0.69
N PRO A 75 5.27 -17.24 1.19
CA PRO A 75 4.29 -18.23 0.80
C PRO A 75 3.81 -18.02 -0.64
N ASN A 76 3.52 -19.11 -1.38
CA ASN A 76 3.07 -19.02 -2.78
C ASN A 76 1.76 -18.24 -2.99
N HIS A 77 0.90 -18.21 -1.97
CA HIS A 77 -0.39 -17.49 -2.00
C HIS A 77 -0.30 -16.06 -1.47
N PHE A 78 0.90 -15.57 -1.16
CA PHE A 78 1.11 -14.21 -0.67
C PHE A 78 0.84 -13.19 -1.79
N GLY A 79 0.22 -12.05 -1.47
CA GLY A 79 -0.04 -10.99 -2.44
C GLY A 79 1.27 -10.44 -3.03
N VAL A 80 1.32 -10.32 -4.36
CA VAL A 80 2.51 -9.80 -5.05
C VAL A 80 2.82 -8.35 -4.65
N ASP A 81 1.81 -7.53 -4.40
CA ASP A 81 1.93 -6.16 -3.89
C ASP A 81 2.64 -6.12 -2.53
N ARG A 82 2.19 -6.96 -1.60
CA ARG A 82 2.83 -7.07 -0.27
C ARG A 82 4.28 -7.56 -0.37
N ALA A 83 4.55 -8.52 -1.26
CA ALA A 83 5.90 -9.03 -1.47
C ALA A 83 6.84 -7.94 -2.05
N LEU A 84 6.35 -7.16 -3.03
CA LEU A 84 7.09 -6.04 -3.61
C LEU A 84 7.34 -4.92 -2.58
N GLY A 85 6.34 -4.60 -1.76
CA GLY A 85 6.50 -3.66 -0.66
C GLY A 85 7.54 -4.12 0.37
N CYS A 86 7.56 -5.41 0.69
CA CYS A 86 8.57 -6.00 1.58
C CYS A 86 9.99 -5.93 0.99
N LEU A 87 10.14 -6.25 -0.30
CA LEU A 87 11.42 -6.16 -1.00
C LEU A 87 12.01 -4.75 -0.93
N GLU A 88 11.19 -3.75 -1.24
CA GLU A 88 11.61 -2.36 -1.22
C GLU A 88 11.87 -1.85 0.19
N ALA A 89 11.06 -2.26 1.17
CA ALA A 89 11.28 -1.92 2.57
C ALA A 89 12.66 -2.37 3.06
N LEU A 90 13.08 -3.59 2.70
CA LEU A 90 14.42 -4.09 3.03
C LEU A 90 15.54 -3.31 2.34
N ARG A 91 15.29 -2.82 1.12
CA ARG A 91 16.27 -2.04 0.36
C ARG A 91 16.48 -0.64 0.93
N ILE A 92 15.39 0.06 1.29
CA ILE A 92 15.47 1.45 1.77
C ILE A 92 15.90 1.58 3.21
N ILE A 93 15.84 0.49 3.99
CA ILE A 93 16.20 0.52 5.40
C ILE A 93 17.65 0.04 5.56
N GLU A 94 18.53 1.00 5.85
CA GLU A 94 19.80 0.68 6.48
C GLU A 94 19.52 0.32 7.95
N ASN A 95 19.52 -0.99 8.26
CA ASN A 95 19.10 -1.50 9.56
C ASN A 95 20.29 -1.94 10.46
N PRO A 96 21.09 -0.99 10.96
CA PRO A 96 22.22 -1.29 11.83
C PRO A 96 21.78 -1.87 13.18
N SER A 97 20.57 -1.54 13.65
CA SER A 97 20.00 -2.01 14.91
C SER A 97 19.38 -3.41 14.82
N ARG A 98 19.30 -4.00 13.63
CA ARG A 98 18.66 -5.31 13.36
C ARG A 98 17.21 -5.42 13.87
N LYS A 99 16.46 -4.32 13.85
CA LYS A 99 15.04 -4.30 14.18
C LYS A 99 14.22 -5.08 13.13
N GLU A 100 13.10 -5.61 13.55
CA GLU A 100 12.07 -6.16 12.63
C GLU A 100 11.40 -5.02 11.85
N LEU A 101 10.87 -5.33 10.65
CA LEU A 101 10.15 -4.36 9.87
C LEU A 101 8.65 -4.64 9.94
N LEU A 102 7.85 -3.64 10.26
CA LEU A 102 6.41 -3.67 10.16
C LEU A 102 5.99 -2.76 8.99
N ILE A 103 5.49 -3.35 7.92
CA ILE A 103 4.98 -2.63 6.76
C ILE A 103 3.46 -2.53 6.89
N ALA A 104 2.93 -1.30 6.88
CA ALA A 104 1.51 -0.99 6.89
C ALA A 104 1.12 -0.42 5.52
N ASP A 105 0.48 -1.23 4.68
CA ASP A 105 -0.09 -0.76 3.40
C ASP A 105 -1.52 -0.30 3.62
N CYS A 106 -1.71 1.01 3.52
CA CYS A 106 -2.95 1.73 3.79
C CYS A 106 -3.66 2.04 2.47
N GLY A 107 -4.53 1.14 2.03
CA GLY A 107 -5.32 1.28 0.80
C GLY A 107 -6.76 0.81 0.97
N THR A 108 -7.29 0.07 0.00
CA THR A 108 -8.64 -0.56 0.08
C THR A 108 -8.76 -1.45 1.31
N THR A 109 -7.67 -2.11 1.67
CA THR A 109 -7.46 -2.76 2.96
C THR A 109 -6.27 -2.11 3.66
N LEU A 110 -6.23 -2.16 4.99
CA LEU A 110 -5.01 -2.01 5.74
C LEU A 110 -4.40 -3.40 5.85
N SER A 111 -3.26 -3.63 5.22
CA SER A 111 -2.50 -4.86 5.40
C SER A 111 -1.21 -4.59 6.18
N LEU A 112 -1.04 -5.31 7.27
CA LEU A 112 0.20 -5.32 8.04
C LEU A 112 1.03 -6.53 7.62
N THR A 113 2.30 -6.33 7.35
CA THR A 113 3.26 -7.40 7.06
C THR A 113 4.49 -7.23 7.92
N LYS A 114 4.87 -8.29 8.62
CA LYS A 114 6.03 -8.28 9.51
C LYS A 114 7.15 -9.12 8.96
N LEU A 115 8.37 -8.56 8.97
CA LEU A 115 9.60 -9.19 8.52
C LEU A 115 10.62 -9.21 9.66
N THR A 116 11.43 -10.26 9.68
CA THR A 116 12.69 -10.21 10.44
C THR A 116 13.66 -9.20 9.81
N ALA A 117 14.66 -8.79 10.56
CA ALA A 117 15.75 -7.94 10.04
C ALA A 117 16.50 -8.56 8.84
N GLN A 118 16.44 -9.87 8.67
CA GLN A 118 17.08 -10.63 7.59
C GLN A 118 16.14 -10.87 6.39
N GLY A 119 14.96 -10.24 6.38
CA GLY A 119 14.00 -10.31 5.29
C GLY A 119 13.16 -11.57 5.22
N SER A 120 13.05 -12.32 6.33
CA SER A 120 12.15 -13.47 6.40
C SER A 120 10.74 -13.01 6.76
N ILE A 121 9.73 -13.47 6.03
CA ILE A 121 8.33 -13.22 6.36
C ILE A 121 7.97 -13.88 7.68
N ILE A 122 7.48 -13.11 8.65
CA ILE A 122 6.93 -13.61 9.92
C ILE A 122 5.45 -13.89 9.76
N GLY A 123 4.72 -12.96 9.13
CA GLY A 123 3.28 -13.06 8.93
C GLY A 123 2.64 -11.70 8.70
N GLY A 124 1.31 -11.63 8.85
CA GLY A 124 0.60 -10.37 8.69
C GLY A 124 -0.84 -10.40 9.14
N GLN A 125 -1.48 -9.24 9.07
CA GLN A 125 -2.89 -9.02 9.39
C GLN A 125 -3.52 -8.23 8.26
N ILE A 126 -4.81 -8.42 8.00
CA ILE A 126 -5.56 -7.68 6.99
C ILE A 126 -6.90 -7.25 7.60
N THR A 127 -7.22 -5.97 7.46
CA THR A 127 -8.49 -5.39 7.86
C THR A 127 -9.01 -4.44 6.77
N PRO A 128 -10.30 -4.11 6.71
CA PRO A 128 -10.78 -3.10 5.78
C PRO A 128 -10.07 -1.76 5.98
N GLY A 129 -9.68 -1.11 4.88
CA GLY A 129 -9.05 0.21 4.91
C GLY A 129 -10.04 1.34 5.19
N PHE A 130 -9.57 2.58 5.19
CA PHE A 130 -10.31 3.77 5.63
C PHE A 130 -11.65 3.92 4.89
N LEU A 131 -11.63 4.04 3.58
CA LEU A 131 -12.84 4.17 2.77
C LEU A 131 -13.73 2.92 2.81
N THR A 132 -13.13 1.75 2.92
CA THR A 132 -13.88 0.48 2.97
C THR A 132 -14.70 0.40 4.25
N GLN A 133 -14.15 0.83 5.40
CA GLN A 133 -14.89 0.87 6.66
C GLN A 133 -16.04 1.90 6.60
N LEU A 134 -15.80 3.11 6.10
CA LEU A 134 -16.85 4.14 5.96
C LEU A 134 -17.99 3.66 5.05
N ARG A 135 -17.67 3.11 3.88
CA ARG A 135 -18.66 2.58 2.93
C ARG A 135 -19.39 1.34 3.47
N SER A 136 -18.75 0.55 4.32
CA SER A 136 -19.43 -0.55 5.02
C SER A 136 -20.52 -0.06 5.94
N MET A 137 -20.26 1.01 6.71
CA MET A 137 -21.28 1.61 7.57
C MET A 137 -22.46 2.13 6.74
N GLU A 138 -22.20 2.88 5.67
CA GLU A 138 -23.24 3.33 4.73
C GLU A 138 -24.07 2.17 4.17
N LYS A 139 -23.40 1.11 3.72
CA LYS A 139 -24.06 -0.04 3.08
C LYS A 139 -24.94 -0.86 4.04
N TYR A 140 -24.52 -1.00 5.30
CA TYR A 140 -25.16 -1.92 6.24
C TYR A 140 -25.98 -1.23 7.33
N THR A 141 -26.14 0.11 7.29
CA THR A 141 -27.02 0.86 8.18
C THR A 141 -27.97 1.74 7.38
N LYS A 142 -29.15 2.05 7.96
CA LYS A 142 -30.16 2.84 7.23
C LYS A 142 -29.87 4.34 7.18
N ASN A 143 -29.14 4.87 8.17
CA ASN A 143 -29.06 6.31 8.41
C ASN A 143 -27.64 6.85 8.44
N LEU A 144 -26.64 6.04 8.08
CA LEU A 144 -25.26 6.51 7.95
C LEU A 144 -24.92 6.68 6.49
N GLU A 145 -24.54 7.89 6.13
CA GLU A 145 -23.97 8.20 4.81
C GLU A 145 -22.47 8.36 4.93
N ALA A 146 -21.71 7.81 3.96
CA ALA A 146 -20.27 7.97 3.97
C ALA A 146 -19.88 9.44 3.77
N PRO A 147 -19.01 10.00 4.63
CA PRO A 147 -18.54 11.37 4.51
C PRO A 147 -17.95 11.65 3.13
N LYS A 148 -18.22 12.85 2.57
CA LYS A 148 -17.69 13.29 1.28
C LYS A 148 -16.29 13.90 1.38
N LYS A 149 -15.94 14.40 2.58
CA LYS A 149 -14.62 14.95 2.90
C LYS A 149 -13.99 14.12 4.02
N TYR A 150 -12.68 14.08 4.03
CA TYR A 150 -11.93 13.20 4.96
C TYR A 150 -11.04 14.02 5.91
N ASP A 151 -11.56 15.16 6.36
CA ASP A 151 -10.92 16.00 7.38
C ASP A 151 -11.17 15.38 8.75
N ILE A 152 -10.17 14.72 9.31
CA ILE A 152 -10.33 13.98 10.57
C ILE A 152 -10.30 14.95 11.75
N PRO A 153 -11.36 15.00 12.58
CA PRO A 153 -11.42 15.89 13.71
C PRO A 153 -10.35 15.59 14.77
N LEU A 154 -9.86 16.64 15.43
CA LEU A 154 -8.88 16.51 16.52
C LEU A 154 -9.53 16.00 17.82
N GLN A 155 -10.78 16.42 18.09
CA GLN A 155 -11.49 15.99 19.30
C GLN A 155 -11.72 14.48 19.29
N ASP A 156 -11.74 13.88 20.48
CA ASP A 156 -11.92 12.44 20.63
C ASP A 156 -13.38 11.99 20.51
N PHE A 157 -14.33 12.83 20.95
CA PHE A 157 -15.76 12.56 20.89
C PHE A 157 -16.50 13.70 20.21
N LEU A 158 -17.31 13.38 19.22
CA LEU A 158 -18.00 14.32 18.35
C LEU A 158 -19.53 14.10 18.45
N ILE A 159 -20.29 15.17 18.30
CA ILE A 159 -21.76 15.11 18.22
C ILE A 159 -22.20 14.87 16.77
N ASN A 160 -21.48 15.40 15.81
CA ASN A 160 -21.77 15.23 14.38
C ASN A 160 -21.49 13.79 13.95
N THR A 161 -22.41 13.19 13.23
CA THR A 161 -22.33 11.78 12.81
C THR A 161 -21.18 11.53 11.83
N GLU A 162 -21.00 12.40 10.83
CA GLU A 162 -19.91 12.25 9.84
C GLU A 162 -18.54 12.31 10.53
N ASP A 163 -18.35 13.29 11.41
CA ASP A 163 -17.13 13.45 12.18
C ASP A 163 -16.86 12.26 13.11
N SER A 164 -17.92 11.74 13.73
CA SER A 164 -17.84 10.53 14.58
C SER A 164 -17.41 9.31 13.78
N MET A 165 -17.93 9.14 12.55
CA MET A 165 -17.53 8.05 11.65
C MET A 165 -16.05 8.19 11.24
N LEU A 166 -15.62 9.39 10.83
CA LEU A 166 -14.22 9.67 10.47
C LEU A 166 -13.26 9.37 11.62
N LYS A 167 -13.60 9.86 12.82
CA LYS A 167 -12.81 9.63 14.03
C LYS A 167 -12.76 8.15 14.43
N GLY A 168 -13.91 7.49 14.43
CA GLY A 168 -14.01 6.07 14.78
C GLY A 168 -13.17 5.17 13.86
N VAL A 169 -13.27 5.39 12.54
CA VAL A 169 -12.48 4.64 11.56
C VAL A 169 -10.99 4.93 11.70
N SER A 170 -10.61 6.19 11.88
CA SER A 170 -9.20 6.56 12.09
C SER A 170 -8.63 5.90 13.33
N ASN A 171 -9.37 5.93 14.45
CA ASN A 171 -8.96 5.29 15.70
C ASN A 171 -8.87 3.76 15.55
N SER A 172 -9.76 3.13 14.78
CA SER A 172 -9.72 1.70 14.49
C SER A 172 -8.42 1.33 13.76
N LEU A 173 -8.07 2.05 12.69
CA LEU A 173 -6.83 1.78 11.92
C LEU A 173 -5.57 2.06 12.73
N MET A 174 -5.53 3.19 13.45
CA MET A 174 -4.41 3.50 14.35
C MET A 174 -4.29 2.47 15.47
N GLY A 175 -5.41 1.96 15.99
CA GLY A 175 -5.43 0.92 17.01
C GLY A 175 -4.78 -0.36 16.52
N VAL A 176 -5.14 -0.84 15.34
CA VAL A 176 -4.56 -2.05 14.73
C VAL A 176 -3.05 -1.89 14.54
N ILE A 177 -2.60 -0.74 14.00
CA ILE A 177 -1.17 -0.45 13.81
C ILE A 177 -0.46 -0.39 15.17
N ASN A 178 -1.00 0.33 16.13
CA ASN A 178 -0.38 0.51 17.46
C ASN A 178 -0.25 -0.80 18.25
N LEU A 179 -1.24 -1.68 18.16
CA LEU A 179 -1.20 -3.00 18.81
C LEU A 179 -0.16 -3.93 18.17
N SER A 180 0.14 -3.73 16.87
CA SER A 180 1.08 -4.56 16.12
C SER A 180 2.50 -4.02 16.14
N PHE A 181 2.73 -2.75 16.48
CA PHE A 181 4.00 -2.05 16.44
C PHE A 181 4.66 -1.96 17.81
N ASN A 182 5.89 -2.46 17.92
CA ASN A 182 6.73 -2.29 19.10
C ASN A 182 7.92 -1.37 18.76
N PRO A 183 7.96 -0.12 19.23
CA PRO A 183 8.98 0.87 18.84
C PRO A 183 10.41 0.48 19.25
N THR A 184 10.57 -0.39 20.24
CA THR A 184 11.90 -0.89 20.64
C THR A 184 12.42 -2.00 19.74
N LYS A 185 11.52 -2.74 19.07
CA LYS A 185 11.85 -3.91 18.24
C LYS A 185 11.62 -3.70 16.75
N ASP A 186 10.74 -2.77 16.38
CA ASP A 186 10.26 -2.61 15.03
C ASP A 186 10.67 -1.27 14.43
N ILE A 187 10.78 -1.23 13.10
CA ILE A 187 10.71 -0.03 12.27
C ILE A 187 9.36 -0.07 11.55
N LEU A 188 8.55 0.97 11.67
CA LEU A 188 7.26 1.08 11.00
C LEU A 188 7.42 1.83 9.66
N ILE A 189 7.03 1.16 8.58
CA ILE A 189 6.98 1.74 7.24
C ILE A 189 5.52 1.75 6.79
N MET A 190 5.01 2.91 6.39
CA MET A 190 3.65 3.08 5.93
C MET A 190 3.63 3.41 4.45
N CYS A 191 2.81 2.72 3.68
CA CYS A 191 2.63 2.94 2.25
C CYS A 191 1.14 2.89 1.85
N GLY A 192 0.86 3.07 0.55
CA GLY A 192 -0.50 3.14 0.04
C GLY A 192 -1.12 4.53 0.12
N GLY A 193 -2.29 4.69 -0.50
CA GLY A 193 -2.93 6.00 -0.70
C GLY A 193 -3.35 6.74 0.56
N ASP A 194 -3.64 6.02 1.65
CA ASP A 194 -4.08 6.59 2.92
C ASP A 194 -2.93 6.69 3.94
N SER A 195 -1.68 6.35 3.54
CA SER A 195 -0.52 6.30 4.44
C SER A 195 -0.14 7.66 5.02
N GLU A 196 -0.24 8.74 4.24
CA GLU A 196 0.03 10.10 4.71
C GLU A 196 -1.01 10.54 5.73
N LEU A 197 -2.30 10.28 5.46
CA LEU A 197 -3.40 10.60 6.37
C LEU A 197 -3.24 9.89 7.71
N ILE A 198 -3.15 8.57 7.70
CA ILE A 198 -3.05 7.76 8.93
C ILE A 198 -1.69 7.98 9.61
N GLY A 199 -0.62 8.10 8.84
CA GLY A 199 0.73 8.35 9.35
C GLY A 199 0.87 9.69 10.06
N SER A 200 0.22 10.76 9.58
CA SER A 200 0.23 12.06 10.26
C SER A 200 -0.41 11.99 11.64
N LEU A 201 -1.51 11.24 11.80
CA LEU A 201 -2.17 11.01 13.09
C LEU A 201 -1.30 10.20 14.07
N LEU A 202 -0.55 9.22 13.55
CA LEU A 202 0.36 8.40 14.34
C LEU A 202 1.63 9.17 14.75
N LYS A 203 2.19 10.00 13.86
CA LYS A 203 3.41 10.81 14.13
C LYS A 203 3.26 11.78 15.30
N GLN A 204 2.06 12.26 15.56
CA GLN A 204 1.81 13.08 16.76
C GLN A 204 2.15 12.32 18.06
N LYS A 205 2.30 11.01 18.00
CA LYS A 205 2.56 10.13 19.16
C LYS A 205 3.89 9.35 19.09
N LYS A 206 4.59 9.33 17.92
CA LYS A 206 5.78 8.47 17.71
C LYS A 206 6.76 9.06 16.68
N GLU A 207 8.06 9.07 16.99
CA GLU A 207 9.11 9.73 16.19
C GLU A 207 9.64 8.87 15.00
N GLU A 208 9.50 7.55 15.02
CA GLU A 208 10.14 6.65 14.05
C GLU A 208 9.14 6.00 13.07
N ILE A 209 8.43 6.83 12.30
CA ILE A 209 7.55 6.33 11.23
C ILE A 209 8.07 6.79 9.87
N ILE A 210 8.33 5.85 8.97
CA ILE A 210 8.71 6.11 7.59
C ILE A 210 7.46 6.07 6.73
N ILE A 211 7.16 7.16 6.02
CA ILE A 211 6.04 7.23 5.09
C ILE A 211 6.60 7.15 3.68
N ALA A 212 6.25 6.10 2.95
CA ALA A 212 6.68 5.81 1.58
C ALA A 212 5.46 5.42 0.72
N PRO A 213 4.62 6.38 0.29
CA PRO A 213 3.33 6.10 -0.37
C PRO A 213 3.45 5.17 -1.59
N ASN A 214 4.55 5.26 -2.33
CA ASN A 214 4.78 4.51 -3.56
C ASN A 214 5.68 3.27 -3.37
N LEU A 215 5.84 2.78 -2.14
CA LEU A 215 6.76 1.69 -1.79
C LEU A 215 6.60 0.46 -2.70
N VAL A 216 5.37 0.04 -2.95
CA VAL A 216 5.07 -1.14 -3.78
C VAL A 216 5.51 -0.93 -5.23
N MET A 217 5.23 0.25 -5.80
CA MET A 217 5.63 0.58 -7.17
C MET A 217 7.16 0.71 -7.29
N GLN A 218 7.81 1.27 -6.29
CA GLN A 218 9.27 1.29 -6.21
C GLN A 218 9.85 -0.14 -6.12
N GLY A 219 9.19 -1.02 -5.37
CA GLY A 219 9.55 -2.43 -5.30
C GLY A 219 9.44 -3.17 -6.65
N MET A 220 8.48 -2.82 -7.50
CA MET A 220 8.40 -3.34 -8.88
C MET A 220 9.62 -2.92 -9.71
N ILE A 221 9.98 -1.63 -9.64
CA ILE A 221 11.13 -1.07 -10.36
C ILE A 221 12.43 -1.72 -9.86
N THR A 222 12.60 -1.82 -8.55
CA THR A 222 13.75 -2.47 -7.93
C THR A 222 13.87 -3.93 -8.36
N HIS A 223 12.76 -4.68 -8.32
CA HIS A 223 12.74 -6.09 -8.71
C HIS A 223 13.13 -6.30 -10.18
N PHE A 224 12.67 -5.41 -11.06
CA PHE A 224 12.96 -5.51 -12.50
C PHE A 224 14.42 -5.19 -12.82
N ASN A 225 15.06 -4.30 -12.06
CA ASN A 225 16.45 -3.84 -12.30
C ASN A 225 17.51 -4.77 -11.68
N HIS A 226 17.11 -5.82 -10.95
CA HIS A 226 17.98 -6.81 -10.28
C HIS A 226 17.65 -8.24 -10.67
#